data_2697e4187fdc61759b29c8a624e010f9
#
_entry.id   2697e4187fdc61759b29c8a624e010f9
#
_cell.length_a   1.000
_cell.length_b   1.000
_cell.length_c   1.000
_cell.angle_alpha   90.00
_cell.angle_beta   90.00
_cell.angle_gamma   90.00
#
_symmetry.space_group_name_H-M   'P 1'
#
loop_
_entity.id
_entity.type
_entity.pdbx_description
1 polymer ?
#
loop_
_entity_poly.entity_id
_entity_poly.type
_entity_poly.pdbx_seq_one_letter_code
_entity_poly.pdbx_strand_id
1 'polypeptide(L)'
;MMLLCISLSSMMLVSCSDDDESVMGPVAINSCQYTATEVTPIWTLVPNDNCEGYVVTLYKGTRANVGEKVEEKKLDYRTCKCTFSGLTPNTQYVISTQAIPSAKSGFSSAQIYWKEFTTRAQ
;
A
#
# COMPACT_ATOMS: atom_id res chain seq x y z
N MET A 1 14.51 17.08 45.23
CA MET A 1 14.38 16.91 44.68
C MET A 1 14.24 16.77 43.90
N MET A 2 14.21 16.53 43.47
CA MET A 2 14.08 16.37 42.61
C MET A 2 13.94 15.82 42.01
N LEU A 3 14.14 15.64 41.86
CA LEU A 3 14.10 15.23 41.10
C LEU A 3 13.58 14.76 40.62
N LEU A 4 13.39 14.76 40.68
CA LEU A 4 12.98 14.39 40.03
C LEU A 4 12.59 14.22 39.26
N CYS A 5 12.55 14.53 39.27
CA CYS A 5 12.14 14.56 38.40
C CYS A 5 12.39 14.22 37.47
N ILE A 6 12.95 14.29 37.46
CA ILE A 6 13.29 14.01 36.55
C ILE A 6 13.07 12.98 36.00
N SER A 7 13.07 12.69 36.14
CA SER A 7 12.91 11.73 35.63
C SER A 7 11.91 11.54 34.90
N LEU A 8 11.64 11.93 34.76
CA LEU A 8 10.91 11.86 34.02
C LEU A 8 10.76 11.93 32.97
N SER A 9 10.93 12.35 33.02
CA SER A 9 10.99 12.79 31.85
C SER A 9 11.40 11.91 30.87
N SER A 10 12.24 11.40 31.07
CA SER A 10 12.80 10.64 30.11
C SER A 10 11.94 9.71 29.50
N MET A 11 11.08 9.35 30.06
CA MET A 11 10.41 8.37 29.52
C MET A 11 9.60 8.64 28.47
N MET A 12 9.22 9.75 28.36
CA MET A 12 8.38 9.98 27.37
C MET A 12 8.88 9.84 26.07
N LEU A 13 10.04 10.07 25.89
CA LEU A 13 10.53 9.99 24.59
C LEU A 13 10.44 8.63 24.06
N VAL A 14 10.45 7.70 24.89
CA VAL A 14 10.40 6.38 24.45
C VAL A 14 9.14 6.03 23.77
N SER A 15 8.06 6.51 24.23
CA SER A 15 6.83 6.08 23.68
C SER A 15 6.63 6.53 22.26
N CYS A 16 7.23 7.58 21.85
CA CYS A 16 7.05 8.04 20.51
C CYS A 16 7.57 7.09 19.46
N SER A 17 8.69 6.48 19.76
CA SER A 17 9.28 5.63 18.76
C SER A 17 8.48 4.35 18.57
N ASP A 18 7.69 3.97 19.50
CA ASP A 18 6.93 2.76 19.35
C ASP A 18 5.91 2.89 18.24
N ASP A 19 5.41 4.08 18.01
CA ASP A 19 4.41 4.26 17.00
C ASP A 19 4.92 3.95 15.61
N ASP A 20 6.17 4.25 15.36
CA ASP A 20 6.74 3.99 14.05
C ASP A 20 6.80 2.50 13.75
N GLU A 21 6.95 1.70 14.76
CA GLU A 21 7.08 0.28 14.57
C GLU A 21 5.76 -0.41 14.29
N SER A 22 4.66 0.30 14.43
CA SER A 22 3.37 -0.31 14.20
C SER A 22 2.87 -0.17 12.76
N VAL A 23 3.71 0.30 11.85
CA VAL A 23 3.34 0.48 10.45
C VAL A 23 4.12 -0.50 9.58
N MET A 24 3.43 -1.32 8.80
CA MET A 24 4.06 -2.25 7.88
C MET A 24 4.66 -1.49 6.70
N GLY A 25 5.71 -2.04 6.14
CA GLY A 25 6.28 -1.48 4.93
C GLY A 25 5.36 -1.65 3.73
N PRO A 26 5.67 -0.99 2.63
CA PRO A 26 4.83 -1.06 1.44
C PRO A 26 4.95 -2.41 0.73
N VAL A 27 3.90 -2.80 0.03
CA VAL A 27 3.91 -4.01 -0.79
C VAL A 27 4.24 -3.57 -2.21
N ALA A 28 5.50 -3.71 -2.58
CA ALA A 28 5.98 -3.21 -3.86
C ALA A 28 5.42 -4.02 -5.02
N ILE A 29 4.98 -3.31 -6.05
CA ILE A 29 4.56 -3.94 -7.29
C ILE A 29 5.82 -4.26 -8.08
N ASN A 30 6.12 -5.55 -8.24
CA ASN A 30 7.34 -6.00 -8.91
C ASN A 30 7.24 -5.92 -10.41
N SER A 31 6.04 -6.06 -10.94
CA SER A 31 5.82 -6.06 -12.37
C SER A 31 4.42 -5.49 -12.63
N CYS A 32 4.29 -4.76 -13.71
CA CYS A 32 3.02 -4.16 -14.07
C CYS A 32 2.85 -4.33 -15.56
N GLN A 33 2.05 -5.32 -15.95
CA GLN A 33 1.82 -5.62 -17.36
C GLN A 33 0.54 -4.91 -17.79
N TYR A 34 0.58 -4.25 -18.91
CA TYR A 34 -0.60 -3.52 -19.35
C TYR A 34 -0.71 -3.53 -20.87
N THR A 35 -1.94 -3.37 -21.33
CA THR A 35 -2.27 -3.27 -22.74
C THR A 35 -2.96 -1.92 -22.94
N ALA A 36 -3.73 -1.79 -24.02
CA ALA A 36 -4.50 -0.58 -24.26
C ALA A 36 -5.68 -0.45 -23.29
N THR A 37 -6.21 -1.57 -22.80
CA THR A 37 -7.45 -1.55 -22.01
C THR A 37 -7.38 -2.32 -20.70
N GLU A 38 -6.22 -2.92 -20.37
CA GLU A 38 -6.09 -3.73 -19.15
C GLU A 38 -4.77 -3.50 -18.47
N VAL A 39 -4.71 -3.75 -17.16
CA VAL A 39 -3.46 -3.72 -16.43
C VAL A 39 -3.48 -4.83 -15.38
N THR A 40 -2.33 -5.48 -15.22
CA THR A 40 -2.16 -6.56 -14.25
C THR A 40 -0.94 -6.26 -13.39
N PRO A 41 -1.11 -5.65 -12.23
CA PRO A 41 0.00 -5.49 -11.28
C PRO A 41 0.28 -6.82 -10.60
N ILE A 42 1.55 -7.08 -10.32
CA ILE A 42 2.02 -8.30 -9.67
C ILE A 42 2.95 -7.87 -8.54
N TRP A 43 2.72 -8.41 -7.35
CA TRP A 43 3.51 -8.04 -6.17
C TRP A 43 3.99 -9.29 -5.45
N THR A 44 4.87 -9.10 -4.46
CA THR A 44 5.38 -10.19 -3.64
C THR A 44 4.47 -10.35 -2.43
N LEU A 45 4.09 -11.59 -2.14
CA LEU A 45 3.23 -11.86 -1.00
C LEU A 45 3.92 -11.51 0.31
N VAL A 46 3.15 -10.94 1.23
CA VAL A 46 3.59 -10.73 2.61
C VAL A 46 3.29 -12.01 3.37
N PRO A 47 4.16 -12.45 4.30
CA PRO A 47 3.84 -13.63 5.11
C PRO A 47 2.48 -13.48 5.78
N ASN A 48 1.70 -14.56 5.76
CA ASN A 48 0.32 -14.47 6.22
C ASN A 48 0.17 -14.18 7.70
N ASP A 49 1.23 -14.36 8.47
CA ASP A 49 1.20 -13.98 9.88
C ASP A 49 1.06 -12.48 10.05
N ASN A 50 1.51 -11.70 9.09
CA ASN A 50 1.51 -10.26 9.18
C ASN A 50 0.35 -9.60 8.46
N CYS A 51 -0.31 -10.30 7.56
CA CYS A 51 -1.24 -9.66 6.64
C CYS A 51 -2.46 -10.53 6.39
N GLU A 52 -3.64 -9.92 6.39
CA GLU A 52 -4.88 -10.61 6.08
C GLU A 52 -5.21 -10.53 4.60
N GLY A 53 -4.65 -9.57 3.91
CA GLY A 53 -4.96 -9.37 2.52
C GLY A 53 -4.40 -8.06 2.03
N TYR A 54 -4.88 -7.63 0.87
CA TYR A 54 -4.39 -6.44 0.19
C TYR A 54 -5.54 -5.61 -0.35
N VAL A 55 -5.36 -4.29 -0.34
CA VAL A 55 -6.26 -3.39 -1.03
C VAL A 55 -5.47 -2.84 -2.22
N VAL A 56 -5.98 -3.07 -3.41
CA VAL A 56 -5.34 -2.62 -4.65
C VAL A 56 -6.33 -1.69 -5.33
N THR A 57 -5.93 -0.45 -5.55
CA THR A 57 -6.82 0.58 -6.08
C THR A 57 -6.23 1.20 -7.33
N LEU A 58 -7.07 1.39 -8.33
CA LEU A 58 -6.68 2.04 -9.58
C LEU A 58 -7.30 3.41 -9.64
N TYR A 59 -6.47 4.42 -9.96
CA TYR A 59 -6.90 5.80 -10.11
C TYR A 59 -6.45 6.33 -11.45
N LYS A 60 -7.14 7.35 -11.96
CA LYS A 60 -6.62 8.11 -13.08
C LYS A 60 -5.58 9.08 -12.55
N GLY A 61 -4.60 9.41 -13.38
CA GLY A 61 -3.61 10.42 -13.04
C GLY A 61 -2.27 9.86 -12.64
N THR A 62 -1.55 10.60 -11.83
CA THR A 62 -0.21 10.23 -11.40
C THR A 62 -0.17 10.20 -9.88
N ARG A 63 0.97 9.75 -9.35
CA ARG A 63 1.16 9.73 -7.90
C ARG A 63 1.09 11.15 -7.33
N ALA A 64 1.65 12.11 -8.05
CA ALA A 64 1.66 13.50 -7.60
C ALA A 64 0.29 14.15 -7.73
N ASN A 65 -0.50 13.70 -8.71
CA ASN A 65 -1.82 14.24 -8.99
C ASN A 65 -2.80 13.10 -9.16
N VAL A 66 -3.16 12.48 -8.04
CA VAL A 66 -4.09 11.34 -8.06
C VAL A 66 -5.48 11.86 -8.38
N GLY A 67 -6.06 11.32 -9.43
CA GLY A 67 -7.38 11.73 -9.87
C GLY A 67 -8.47 10.83 -9.34
N GLU A 68 -9.45 10.60 -10.17
CA GLU A 68 -10.63 9.84 -9.79
C GLU A 68 -10.34 8.36 -9.58
N LYS A 69 -10.91 7.77 -8.54
CA LYS A 69 -10.78 6.33 -8.30
C LYS A 69 -11.60 5.60 -9.36
N VAL A 70 -10.95 4.65 -10.04
CA VAL A 70 -11.60 3.86 -11.07
C VAL A 70 -12.18 2.59 -10.47
N GLU A 71 -11.38 1.88 -9.69
CA GLU A 71 -11.83 0.61 -9.10
C GLU A 71 -10.93 0.25 -7.92
N GLU A 72 -11.50 -0.41 -6.93
CA GLU A 72 -10.76 -0.89 -5.77
C GLU A 72 -11.06 -2.36 -5.58
N LYS A 73 -10.01 -3.16 -5.34
CA LYS A 73 -10.18 -4.59 -5.10
C LYS A 73 -9.57 -4.95 -3.75
N LYS A 74 -10.27 -5.77 -2.98
CA LYS A 74 -9.75 -6.35 -1.75
C LYS A 74 -9.46 -7.80 -2.03
N LEU A 75 -8.24 -8.24 -1.75
CA LEU A 75 -7.77 -9.57 -2.11
C LEU A 75 -7.20 -10.24 -0.87
N ASP A 76 -7.22 -11.58 -0.84
CA ASP A 76 -6.72 -12.29 0.32
C ASP A 76 -5.20 -12.34 0.30
N TYR A 77 -4.60 -12.80 1.40
CA TYR A 77 -3.15 -12.74 1.56
C TYR A 77 -2.37 -13.68 0.62
N ARG A 78 -3.05 -14.58 -0.05
CA ARG A 78 -2.39 -15.48 -1.00
C ARG A 78 -2.40 -14.95 -2.42
N THR A 79 -3.06 -13.84 -2.65
CA THR A 79 -3.21 -13.29 -4.00
C THR A 79 -2.07 -12.32 -4.26
N CYS A 80 -1.30 -12.55 -5.33
CA CYS A 80 -0.17 -11.70 -5.67
C CYS A 80 -0.35 -10.91 -6.96
N LYS A 81 -1.53 -10.96 -7.55
CA LYS A 81 -1.82 -10.21 -8.77
C LYS A 81 -3.32 -10.03 -8.93
N CYS A 82 -3.70 -9.04 -9.72
CA CYS A 82 -5.07 -8.88 -10.13
C CYS A 82 -5.10 -8.12 -11.46
N THR A 83 -6.23 -8.11 -12.12
CA THR A 83 -6.37 -7.44 -13.41
C THR A 83 -7.51 -6.44 -13.35
N PHE A 84 -7.24 -5.23 -13.82
CA PHE A 84 -8.27 -4.22 -14.04
C PHE A 84 -8.48 -4.11 -15.54
N SER A 85 -9.73 -4.10 -15.99
CA SER A 85 -10.05 -4.05 -17.40
C SER A 85 -10.99 -2.89 -17.70
N GLY A 86 -11.32 -2.70 -18.96
CA GLY A 86 -12.20 -1.61 -19.35
C GLY A 86 -11.52 -0.23 -19.29
N LEU A 87 -10.20 -0.20 -19.37
CA LEU A 87 -9.46 1.06 -19.29
C LEU A 87 -9.47 1.78 -20.63
N THR A 88 -9.22 3.08 -20.59
CA THR A 88 -9.12 3.89 -21.79
C THR A 88 -7.71 3.80 -22.35
N PRO A 89 -7.54 3.59 -23.65
CA PRO A 89 -6.20 3.56 -24.26
C PRO A 89 -5.49 4.89 -24.12
N ASN A 90 -4.17 4.83 -24.14
CA ASN A 90 -3.30 6.01 -24.14
C ASN A 90 -3.63 6.98 -23.01
N THR A 91 -3.88 6.45 -21.82
CA THR A 91 -4.30 7.23 -20.67
C THR A 91 -3.42 6.93 -19.48
N GLN A 92 -3.08 7.94 -18.71
CA GLN A 92 -2.24 7.83 -17.52
C GLN A 92 -3.08 7.36 -16.33
N TYR A 93 -2.58 6.32 -15.67
CA TYR A 93 -3.21 5.76 -14.46
C TYR A 93 -2.16 5.55 -13.38
N VAL A 94 -2.60 5.39 -12.16
CA VAL A 94 -1.73 5.04 -11.04
C VAL A 94 -2.42 3.99 -10.18
N ILE A 95 -1.66 3.00 -9.73
CA ILE A 95 -2.16 1.93 -8.89
C ILE A 95 -1.56 2.07 -7.50
N SER A 96 -2.36 1.87 -6.46
CA SER A 96 -1.85 1.78 -5.10
C SER A 96 -2.07 0.38 -4.56
N THR A 97 -1.10 -0.11 -3.79
CA THR A 97 -1.23 -1.37 -3.06
C THR A 97 -0.97 -1.10 -1.60
N GLN A 98 -1.74 -1.75 -0.75
CA GLN A 98 -1.58 -1.60 0.69
C GLN A 98 -1.97 -2.91 1.36
N ALA A 99 -1.11 -3.42 2.23
CA ALA A 99 -1.42 -4.62 2.98
C ALA A 99 -2.42 -4.28 4.09
N ILE A 100 -3.22 -5.27 4.46
CA ILE A 100 -4.13 -5.15 5.60
C ILE A 100 -3.49 -5.93 6.73
N PRO A 101 -3.00 -5.27 7.78
CA PRO A 101 -2.30 -5.98 8.85
C PRO A 101 -3.24 -6.96 9.57
N SER A 102 -2.72 -8.14 9.89
CA SER A 102 -3.49 -9.09 10.66
C SER A 102 -3.44 -8.72 12.14
N ALA A 103 -4.40 -9.22 12.91
CA ALA A 103 -4.44 -8.94 14.34
C ALA A 103 -3.19 -9.45 15.05
N LYS A 104 -2.58 -10.52 14.54
CA LYS A 104 -1.42 -11.11 15.16
C LYS A 104 -0.13 -10.37 14.84
N SER A 105 -0.14 -9.51 13.83
CA SER A 105 1.09 -8.90 13.36
C SER A 105 1.66 -7.84 14.30
N GLY A 106 0.80 -7.21 15.07
CA GLY A 106 1.23 -6.09 15.90
C GLY A 106 1.24 -4.76 15.16
N PHE A 107 0.97 -4.78 13.85
CA PHE A 107 0.93 -3.53 13.08
C PHE A 107 -0.48 -2.95 13.09
N SER A 108 -0.59 -1.63 13.11
CA SER A 108 -1.88 -0.96 13.09
C SER A 108 -2.27 -0.50 11.70
N SER A 109 -1.30 -0.35 10.80
CA SER A 109 -1.56 0.09 9.43
C SER A 109 -0.40 -0.32 8.56
N ALA A 110 -0.47 0.00 7.28
CA ALA A 110 0.59 -0.32 6.34
C ALA A 110 0.79 0.84 5.40
N GLN A 111 2.03 0.99 4.91
CA GLN A 111 2.35 2.03 3.96
C GLN A 111 1.79 1.66 2.59
N ILE A 112 1.53 2.68 1.79
CA ILE A 112 0.96 2.50 0.46
C ILE A 112 2.08 2.58 -0.57
N TYR A 113 2.08 1.64 -1.51
CA TYR A 113 3.00 1.66 -2.64
C TYR A 113 2.24 2.17 -3.85
N TRP A 114 2.89 3.00 -4.67
CA TRP A 114 2.28 3.60 -5.84
C TRP A 114 3.05 3.21 -7.09
N LYS A 115 2.33 2.88 -8.15
CA LYS A 115 2.94 2.54 -9.44
C LYS A 115 2.17 3.23 -10.54
N GLU A 116 2.86 4.08 -11.32
CA GLU A 116 2.26 4.79 -12.44
C GLU A 116 2.45 4.00 -13.73
N PHE A 117 1.53 4.15 -14.64
CA PHE A 117 1.67 3.58 -15.98
C PHE A 117 0.73 4.33 -16.93
N THR A 118 1.01 4.20 -18.22
CA THR A 118 0.15 4.75 -19.26
C THR A 118 -0.27 3.59 -20.15
N THR A 119 -1.57 3.43 -20.37
CA THR A 119 -2.05 2.35 -21.24
C THR A 119 -1.53 2.57 -22.65
N ARG A 120 -1.44 1.49 -23.40
CA ARG A 120 -0.93 1.57 -24.75
C ARG A 120 -1.95 2.21 -25.68
N ALA A 121 -1.46 2.74 -26.79
CA ALA A 121 -2.36 3.23 -27.82
C ALA A 121 -3.02 2.04 -28.50
N GLN A 122 -4.21 2.23 -28.96
CA GLN A 122 -4.98 1.16 -29.57
C GLN A 122 -4.92 1.22 -31.08
#